data_f8364adf73699f72309c3aff69875024
#
_entry.id   f8364adf73699f72309c3aff69875024
#
_cell.length_a   1.000
_cell.length_b   1.000
_cell.length_c   1.000
_cell.angle_alpha   90.00
_cell.angle_beta   90.00
_cell.angle_gamma   90.00
#
_symmetry.space_group_name_H-M   'P 1'
#
loop_
_entity.id
_entity.type
_entity.pdbx_description
1 polymer ?
#
loop_
_entity_poly.entity_id
_entity_poly.type
_entity_poly.pdbx_seq_one_letter_code
_entity_poly.pdbx_strand_id
1 'polypeptide(L)'
;MENYSSLLIGGKHFSSRLMVGTGKYKSTLDMVESLSNSETEIITVAIRRIKNDQTGENLLEKINWKKYWMLPNTAGCVNSDEAVRIAILGRELAKLSGQEENNFVKLEV
;
A
#
# COMPACT_ATOMS: atom_id res chain seq x y z
N MET A 1 -29.18 -7.05 10.48
CA MET A 1 -28.15 -7.35 9.49
C MET A 1 -27.78 -6.10 8.71
N GLU A 2 -26.51 -5.82 8.71
CA GLU A 2 -26.02 -4.64 8.04
C GLU A 2 -25.92 -4.86 6.53
N ASN A 3 -26.47 -3.94 5.77
CA ASN A 3 -26.40 -3.97 4.32
C ASN A 3 -25.36 -2.97 3.82
N TYR A 4 -24.12 -3.31 4.05
CA TYR A 4 -23.05 -2.49 3.51
C TYR A 4 -22.87 -2.80 2.03
N SER A 5 -22.95 -1.78 1.21
CA SER A 5 -22.48 -1.95 -0.16
C SER A 5 -20.97 -2.02 -0.12
N SER A 6 -20.41 -3.04 -0.71
CA SER A 6 -18.95 -3.13 -0.82
C SER A 6 -18.42 -2.01 -1.74
N LEU A 7 -17.20 -1.58 -1.48
CA LEU A 7 -16.50 -0.66 -2.37
C LEU A 7 -15.90 -1.47 -3.52
N LEU A 8 -16.23 -1.11 -4.73
CA LEU A 8 -15.69 -1.78 -5.92
C LEU A 8 -14.70 -0.88 -6.62
N ILE A 9 -13.45 -1.31 -6.70
CA ILE A 9 -12.39 -0.59 -7.40
C ILE A 9 -11.66 -1.57 -8.31
N GLY A 10 -11.59 -1.26 -9.60
CA GLY A 10 -10.85 -2.09 -10.55
C GLY A 10 -11.27 -3.56 -10.55
N GLY A 11 -12.55 -3.84 -10.35
CA GLY A 11 -13.06 -5.20 -10.31
C GLY A 11 -12.88 -5.90 -8.98
N LYS A 12 -12.26 -5.27 -8.00
CA LYS A 12 -12.04 -5.86 -6.68
C LYS A 12 -12.96 -5.23 -5.65
N HIS A 13 -13.60 -6.06 -4.84
CA HIS A 13 -14.50 -5.62 -3.77
C HIS A 13 -13.77 -5.48 -2.45
N PHE A 14 -14.09 -4.40 -1.73
CA PHE A 14 -13.56 -4.15 -0.39
C PHE A 14 -14.71 -3.89 0.56
N SER A 15 -14.64 -4.46 1.76
CA SER A 15 -15.64 -4.20 2.81
C SER A 15 -15.35 -2.89 3.53
N SER A 16 -14.08 -2.56 3.75
CA SER A 16 -13.67 -1.31 4.36
C SER A 16 -13.45 -0.23 3.31
N ARG A 17 -13.87 0.99 3.62
CA ARG A 17 -13.60 2.16 2.77
C ARG A 17 -12.40 2.97 3.26
N LEU A 18 -11.73 2.49 4.31
CA LEU A 18 -10.58 3.17 4.89
C LEU A 18 -9.29 2.69 4.23
N MET A 19 -8.47 3.63 3.80
CA MET A 19 -7.14 3.38 3.29
C MET A 19 -6.14 4.01 4.26
N VAL A 20 -5.15 3.24 4.70
CA VAL A 20 -4.19 3.69 5.70
C VAL A 20 -2.78 3.70 5.13
N GLY A 21 -2.03 4.74 5.48
CA GLY A 21 -0.64 4.87 5.07
C GLY A 21 0.32 4.16 6.01
N THR A 22 1.57 4.09 5.60
CA THR A 22 2.64 3.40 6.35
C THR A 22 3.73 4.33 6.85
N GLY A 23 3.56 5.64 6.70
CA GLY A 23 4.56 6.62 7.12
C GLY A 23 4.34 7.14 8.53
N LYS A 24 5.43 7.63 9.14
CA LYS A 24 5.40 8.41 10.39
C LYS A 24 4.97 7.66 11.64
N TYR A 25 5.10 6.36 11.69
CA TYR A 25 4.91 5.61 12.92
C TYR A 25 6.20 5.62 13.74
N LYS A 26 6.05 5.59 15.06
CA LYS A 26 7.21 5.57 15.96
C LYS A 26 8.01 4.28 15.85
N SER A 27 7.33 3.19 15.59
CA SER A 27 7.97 1.88 15.47
C SER A 27 7.16 1.00 14.52
N THR A 28 7.80 -0.08 14.07
CA THR A 28 7.12 -1.09 13.26
C THR A 28 5.96 -1.72 14.02
N LEU A 29 6.13 -1.96 15.32
CA LEU A 29 5.05 -2.53 16.13
C LEU A 29 3.84 -1.60 16.18
N ASP A 30 4.05 -0.29 16.39
CA ASP A 30 2.96 0.68 16.39
C ASP A 30 2.23 0.68 15.05
N MET A 31 2.98 0.60 13.96
CA MET A 31 2.38 0.51 12.62
C MET A 31 1.49 -0.71 12.49
N VAL A 32 2.01 -1.89 12.83
CA VAL A 32 1.26 -3.15 12.70
C VAL A 32 0.00 -3.13 13.55
N GLU A 33 0.09 -2.64 14.78
CA GLU A 33 -1.07 -2.53 15.66
C GLU A 33 -2.11 -1.55 15.12
N SER A 34 -1.67 -0.41 14.61
CA SER A 34 -2.57 0.60 14.02
C SER A 34 -3.30 0.03 12.80
N LEU A 35 -2.60 -0.68 11.93
CA LEU A 35 -3.22 -1.30 10.77
C LEU A 35 -4.28 -2.31 11.18
N SER A 36 -3.96 -3.16 12.16
CA SER A 36 -4.90 -4.16 12.64
C SER A 36 -6.14 -3.53 13.28
N ASN A 37 -5.92 -2.51 14.12
CA ASN A 37 -7.03 -1.86 14.83
C ASN A 37 -7.91 -1.00 13.93
N SER A 38 -7.39 -0.54 12.81
CA SER A 38 -8.15 0.29 11.87
C SER A 38 -9.17 -0.50 11.04
N GLU A 39 -8.99 -1.81 10.97
CA GLU A 39 -9.81 -2.68 10.12
C GLU A 39 -9.74 -2.31 8.64
N THR A 40 -8.68 -1.62 8.23
CA THR A 40 -8.46 -1.30 6.81
C THR A 40 -8.17 -2.56 6.01
N GLU A 41 -8.51 -2.53 4.73
CA GLU A 41 -8.13 -3.59 3.81
C GLU A 41 -7.07 -3.12 2.83
N ILE A 42 -6.92 -1.80 2.66
CA ILE A 42 -5.99 -1.21 1.69
C ILE A 42 -4.94 -0.42 2.44
N ILE A 43 -3.67 -0.72 2.15
CA ILE A 43 -2.54 -0.02 2.74
C ILE A 43 -1.76 0.68 1.64
N THR A 44 -1.59 2.00 1.76
CA THR A 44 -0.81 2.77 0.80
C THR A 44 0.67 2.71 1.15
N VAL A 45 1.49 2.60 0.12
CA VAL A 45 2.93 2.45 0.28
C VAL A 45 3.64 3.44 -0.63
N ALA A 46 4.44 4.32 -0.04
CA ALA A 46 5.25 5.26 -0.80
C ALA A 46 6.52 4.55 -1.28
N ILE A 47 6.54 4.15 -2.52
CA ILE A 47 7.61 3.32 -3.10
C ILE A 47 8.98 3.99 -3.00
N ARG A 48 9.05 5.29 -3.22
CA ARG A 48 10.33 6.01 -3.12
C ARG A 48 10.93 5.95 -1.71
N ARG A 49 10.08 5.97 -0.68
CA ARG A 49 10.55 5.88 0.71
C ARG A 49 11.15 4.52 1.00
N ILE A 50 10.53 3.46 0.50
CA ILE A 50 11.04 2.10 0.69
C ILE A 50 12.39 1.95 0.02
N LYS A 51 12.52 2.45 -1.21
CA LYS A 51 13.74 2.39 -1.98
C LYS A 51 14.89 3.13 -1.28
N ASN A 52 14.58 4.22 -0.57
CA ASN A 52 15.56 5.06 0.08
C ASN A 52 15.70 4.79 1.58
N ASP A 53 15.04 3.75 2.09
CA ASP A 53 15.11 3.42 3.51
C ASP A 53 16.48 2.85 3.85
N GLN A 54 17.21 3.56 4.70
CA GLN A 54 18.55 3.18 5.13
C GLN A 54 18.58 2.59 6.53
N THR A 55 17.41 2.42 7.17
CA THR A 55 17.36 1.92 8.54
C THR A 55 17.56 0.41 8.61
N GLY A 56 17.54 -0.27 7.48
CA GLY A 56 17.65 -1.73 7.44
C GLY A 56 16.35 -2.45 7.74
N GLU A 57 15.30 -1.73 8.09
CA GLU A 57 13.97 -2.31 8.28
C GLU A 57 13.20 -2.24 6.98
N ASN A 58 12.85 -3.40 6.44
CA ASN A 58 12.00 -3.46 5.26
C ASN A 58 10.53 -3.50 5.72
N LEU A 59 9.86 -2.36 5.63
CA LEU A 59 8.46 -2.26 6.03
C LEU A 59 7.57 -3.25 5.32
N LEU A 60 7.88 -3.58 4.06
CA LEU A 60 7.10 -4.54 3.29
C LEU A 60 7.11 -5.92 3.93
N GLU A 61 8.23 -6.31 4.54
CA GLU A 61 8.34 -7.62 5.18
C GLU A 61 7.57 -7.69 6.50
N LYS A 62 7.25 -6.55 7.09
CA LYS A 62 6.55 -6.49 8.38
C LYS A 62 5.04 -6.49 8.23
N ILE A 63 4.53 -6.33 7.04
CA ILE A 63 3.09 -6.29 6.76
C ILE A 63 2.65 -7.61 6.17
N ASN A 64 1.55 -8.15 6.68
CA ASN A 64 0.98 -9.40 6.14
C ASN A 64 0.16 -9.12 4.87
N TRP A 65 0.80 -9.24 3.72
CA TRP A 65 0.16 -8.96 2.44
C TRP A 65 -0.87 -10.02 2.01
N LYS A 66 -1.07 -11.04 2.79
CA LYS A 66 -2.20 -11.95 2.60
C LYS A 66 -3.49 -11.36 3.15
N LYS A 67 -3.35 -10.44 4.11
CA LYS A 67 -4.49 -9.79 4.78
C LYS A 67 -4.83 -8.45 4.15
N TYR A 68 -3.84 -7.72 3.67
CA TYR A 68 -4.00 -6.35 3.18
C TYR A 68 -3.69 -6.25 1.69
N TRP A 69 -4.40 -5.36 1.02
CA TRP A 69 -4.16 -5.06 -0.39
C TRP A 69 -3.20 -3.88 -0.51
N MET A 70 -2.14 -4.07 -1.27
CA MET A 70 -1.14 -3.02 -1.45
C MET A 70 -1.63 -1.96 -2.44
N LEU A 71 -1.50 -0.70 -2.06
CA LEU A 71 -1.73 0.44 -2.94
C LEU A 71 -0.45 1.26 -3.04
N PRO A 72 0.45 0.91 -3.97
CA PRO A 72 1.67 1.69 -4.17
C PRO A 72 1.33 3.09 -4.65
N ASN A 73 2.10 4.09 -4.23
CA ASN A 73 1.89 5.45 -4.67
C ASN A 73 3.16 6.09 -5.22
N THR A 74 2.98 7.16 -5.99
CA THR A 74 4.05 7.87 -6.67
C THR A 74 4.52 9.12 -5.92
N ALA A 75 4.30 9.16 -4.60
CA ALA A 75 4.66 10.31 -3.78
C ALA A 75 6.10 10.75 -3.98
N GLY A 76 6.31 12.03 -4.17
CA GLY A 76 7.63 12.63 -4.34
C GLY A 76 8.21 12.55 -5.74
N CYS A 77 7.52 11.97 -6.71
CA CYS A 77 7.97 11.97 -8.10
C CYS A 77 7.88 13.39 -8.68
N VAL A 78 8.92 13.79 -9.39
CA VAL A 78 9.04 15.18 -9.87
C VAL A 78 8.58 15.37 -11.31
N ASN A 79 8.39 14.29 -12.06
CA ASN A 79 7.91 14.35 -13.44
C ASN A 79 7.19 13.05 -13.81
N SER A 80 6.57 13.06 -15.00
CA SER A 80 5.79 11.91 -15.46
C SER A 80 6.65 10.67 -15.71
N ASP A 81 7.85 10.82 -16.23
CA ASP A 81 8.72 9.67 -16.49
C ASP A 81 9.09 8.98 -15.19
N GLU A 82 9.41 9.73 -14.16
CA GLU A 82 9.70 9.16 -12.83
C GLU A 82 8.48 8.49 -12.26
N ALA A 83 7.30 9.11 -12.38
CA ALA A 83 6.07 8.55 -11.86
C ALA A 83 5.73 7.21 -12.52
N VAL A 84 5.93 7.09 -13.83
CA VAL A 84 5.70 5.83 -14.55
C VAL A 84 6.66 4.75 -14.05
N ARG A 85 7.94 5.08 -13.89
CA ARG A 85 8.92 4.11 -13.40
C ARG A 85 8.59 3.63 -11.99
N ILE A 86 8.20 4.54 -11.11
CA ILE A 86 7.82 4.20 -9.74
C ILE A 86 6.54 3.37 -9.71
N ALA A 87 5.57 3.68 -10.58
CA ALA A 87 4.34 2.89 -10.69
C ALA A 87 4.64 1.46 -11.12
N ILE A 88 5.53 1.27 -12.09
CA ILE A 88 5.94 -0.06 -12.55
C ILE A 88 6.64 -0.81 -11.42
N LEU A 89 7.53 -0.15 -10.69
CA LEU A 89 8.21 -0.75 -9.55
C LEU A 89 7.22 -1.16 -8.47
N GLY A 90 6.23 -0.32 -8.19
CA GLY A 90 5.18 -0.65 -7.22
C GLY A 90 4.41 -1.90 -7.61
N ARG A 91 4.07 -2.03 -8.88
CA ARG A 91 3.41 -3.23 -9.39
C ARG A 91 4.27 -4.48 -9.21
N GLU A 92 5.56 -4.37 -9.49
CA GLU A 92 6.47 -5.49 -9.30
C GLU A 92 6.59 -5.89 -7.83
N LEU A 93 6.64 -4.91 -6.92
CA LEU A 93 6.67 -5.18 -5.48
C LEU A 93 5.39 -5.88 -5.01
N ALA A 94 4.24 -5.49 -5.52
CA ALA A 94 2.98 -6.16 -5.20
C ALA A 94 3.02 -7.62 -5.64
N LYS A 95 3.52 -7.90 -6.83
CA LYS A 95 3.69 -9.26 -7.33
C LYS A 95 4.63 -10.08 -6.45
N LEU A 96 5.75 -9.51 -6.06
CA LEU A 96 6.71 -10.17 -5.17
C LEU A 96 6.12 -10.46 -3.79
N SER A 97 5.13 -9.67 -3.40
CA SER A 97 4.40 -9.87 -2.13
C SER A 97 3.25 -10.87 -2.24
N GLY A 98 3.08 -11.49 -3.39
CA GLY A 98 2.04 -12.50 -3.63
C GLY A 98 0.77 -11.98 -4.26
N GLN A 99 0.72 -10.72 -4.66
CA GLN A 99 -0.46 -10.10 -5.26
C GLN A 99 -0.28 -9.92 -6.77
N GLU A 100 -0.22 -11.03 -7.50
CA GLU A 100 0.10 -11.02 -8.93
C GLU A 100 -0.92 -10.25 -9.78
N GLU A 101 -2.17 -10.22 -9.37
CA GLU A 101 -3.23 -9.53 -10.10
C GLU A 101 -3.38 -8.07 -9.68
N ASN A 102 -2.54 -7.60 -8.76
CA ASN A 102 -2.62 -6.24 -8.25
C ASN A 102 -1.97 -5.25 -9.23
N ASN A 103 -2.81 -4.49 -9.93
CA ASN A 103 -2.39 -3.42 -10.82
C ASN A 103 -2.76 -2.03 -10.28
N PHE A 104 -3.01 -1.95 -8.98
CA PHE A 104 -3.40 -0.69 -8.35
C PHE A 104 -2.17 0.20 -8.16
N VAL A 105 -2.32 1.45 -8.54
CA VAL A 105 -1.33 2.50 -8.25
C VAL A 105 -2.10 3.77 -7.94
N LYS A 106 -1.72 4.44 -6.86
CA LYS A 106 -2.27 5.76 -6.54
C LYS A 106 -1.34 6.83 -7.13
N LEU A 107 -1.83 7.55 -8.13
CA LEU A 107 -1.10 8.68 -8.68
C LEU A 107 -1.19 9.83 -7.68
N GLU A 108 -0.05 10.24 -7.18
CA GLU A 108 0.04 11.33 -6.23
C GLU A 108 0.82 12.49 -6.85
N VAL A 109 0.22 13.64 -6.81
CA VAL A 109 0.76 14.85 -7.47
C VAL A 109 1.38 15.78 -6.44
#